data_39d0f07694de9fb6071bbb629e13dfee
#
_entry.id   39d0f07694de9fb6071bbb629e13dfee
#
_cell.length_a   1.000
_cell.length_b   1.000
_cell.length_c   1.000
_cell.angle_alpha   90.00
_cell.angle_beta   90.00
_cell.angle_gamma   90.00
#
_symmetry.space_group_name_H-M   'P 1'
#
loop_
_entity.id
_entity.type
_entity.pdbx_description
1 polymer ?
#
loop_
_entity_poly.entity_id
_entity_poly.type
_entity_poly.pdbx_seq_one_letter_code
_entity_poly.pdbx_strand_id
1 'polypeptide(L)'
;SYLAVINKNGLWIKDIVNKNINIINSGGIQNNLLTDTFITTFNENYEPIRNIKSNKINITSNTWLIYDASVFEDNEKKNVNLFEFQSNFNLKRIKSLFSNLSSLSIFQLLDLRDNYKALNYSIVEVDIQLNKIFTYPIYLMLMTIFSSIIMFNTKRFKSSTFKIVIGLFFSVIIYYISNFFNVMGNTERIPLLVAIWSPLLFLIITNSLMLIRINEK
;
A
#
# COMPACT_ATOMS: atom_id res chain seq x y z
N SER A 1 7.72 -3.68 16.22
CA SER A 1 7.12 -3.61 14.87
C SER A 1 8.16 -3.95 13.81
N TYR A 2 7.78 -4.70 12.81
CA TYR A 2 8.59 -4.99 11.63
C TYR A 2 8.56 -3.78 10.69
N LEU A 3 9.61 -3.55 9.94
CA LEU A 3 9.67 -2.48 8.93
C LEU A 3 10.41 -2.98 7.69
N ALA A 4 9.85 -2.72 6.51
CA ALA A 4 10.56 -2.88 5.26
C ALA A 4 10.37 -1.62 4.41
N VAL A 5 11.47 -1.07 3.89
CA VAL A 5 11.47 0.15 3.09
C VAL A 5 12.42 -0.01 1.91
N ILE A 6 11.98 0.38 0.71
CA ILE A 6 12.86 0.57 -0.44
C ILE A 6 13.07 2.06 -0.65
N ASN A 7 14.31 2.47 -0.75
CA ASN A 7 14.69 3.83 -1.09
C ASN A 7 15.83 3.81 -2.12
N LYS A 8 16.38 4.98 -2.45
CA LYS A 8 17.51 5.10 -3.38
C LYS A 8 18.77 4.34 -2.92
N ASN A 9 18.87 4.01 -1.63
CA ASN A 9 19.99 3.31 -1.00
C ASN A 9 19.73 1.81 -0.83
N GLY A 10 18.69 1.26 -1.46
CA GLY A 10 18.37 -0.15 -1.47
C GLY A 10 17.18 -0.54 -0.59
N LEU A 11 17.09 -1.84 -0.31
CA LEU A 11 16.07 -2.48 0.52
C LEU A 11 16.53 -2.52 1.97
N TRP A 12 15.67 -2.03 2.88
CA TRP A 12 15.86 -2.12 4.32
C TRP A 12 14.74 -2.94 4.93
N ILE A 13 15.09 -3.93 5.75
CA ILE A 13 14.13 -4.76 6.48
C ILE A 13 14.54 -4.80 7.95
N LYS A 14 13.58 -4.54 8.84
CA LYS A 14 13.67 -4.84 10.27
C LYS A 14 12.85 -6.10 10.53
N ASP A 15 13.48 -7.17 10.94
CA ASP A 15 12.86 -8.45 11.27
C ASP A 15 13.11 -8.82 12.72
N ILE A 16 12.18 -9.50 13.37
CA ILE A 16 12.33 -9.96 14.75
C ILE A 16 12.10 -11.47 14.76
N VAL A 17 13.17 -12.21 15.01
CA VAL A 17 13.15 -13.68 15.04
C VAL A 17 13.72 -14.14 16.38
N ASN A 18 13.00 -14.96 17.12
CA ASN A 18 13.42 -15.49 18.43
C ASN A 18 13.91 -14.42 19.42
N LYS A 19 13.19 -13.27 19.48
CA LYS A 19 13.50 -12.09 20.28
C LYS A 19 14.70 -11.26 19.80
N ASN A 20 15.48 -11.75 18.83
CA ASN A 20 16.57 -10.99 18.22
C ASN A 20 16.04 -10.04 17.15
N ILE A 21 16.59 -8.85 17.09
CA ILE A 21 16.24 -7.83 16.10
C ILE A 21 17.28 -7.90 14.99
N ASN A 22 16.82 -8.22 13.78
CA ASN A 22 17.67 -8.26 12.60
C ASN A 22 17.40 -7.02 11.74
N ILE A 23 18.43 -6.26 11.46
CA ILE A 23 18.39 -5.16 10.48
C ILE A 23 19.13 -5.61 9.24
N ILE A 24 18.40 -5.67 8.15
CA ILE A 24 18.89 -6.18 6.87
C ILE A 24 18.90 -5.00 5.90
N ASN A 25 20.04 -4.74 5.31
CA ASN A 25 20.21 -3.80 4.22
C ASN A 25 20.70 -4.56 2.98
N SER A 26 20.07 -4.33 1.84
CA SER A 26 20.47 -4.96 0.57
C SER A 26 20.46 -3.93 -0.56
N GLY A 27 21.39 -4.03 -1.48
CA GLY A 27 21.44 -3.19 -2.68
C GLY A 27 20.24 -3.38 -3.61
N GLY A 28 19.58 -4.56 -3.55
CA GLY A 28 18.39 -4.84 -4.34
C GLY A 28 18.03 -6.30 -4.44
N ILE A 29 17.00 -6.57 -5.25
CA ILE A 29 16.54 -7.93 -5.56
C ILE A 29 16.77 -8.20 -7.04
N GLN A 30 17.57 -9.18 -7.36
CA GLN A 30 17.80 -9.65 -8.73
C GLN A 30 17.61 -11.18 -8.81
N ASN A 31 16.81 -11.65 -9.77
CA ASN A 31 16.56 -13.09 -9.98
C ASN A 31 16.20 -13.86 -8.70
N ASN A 32 15.34 -13.29 -7.85
CA ASN A 32 14.91 -13.85 -6.54
C ASN A 32 16.02 -13.93 -5.47
N LEU A 33 17.13 -13.26 -5.68
CA LEU A 33 18.25 -13.17 -4.74
C LEU A 33 18.39 -11.74 -4.26
N LEU A 34 18.77 -11.55 -2.99
CA LEU A 34 19.26 -10.27 -2.50
C LEU A 34 20.73 -10.13 -2.91
N THR A 35 21.11 -8.92 -3.29
CA THR A 35 22.48 -8.57 -3.69
C THR A 35 23.07 -7.55 -2.73
N ASP A 36 24.38 -7.59 -2.53
CA ASP A 36 25.11 -6.66 -1.66
C ASP A 36 24.42 -6.46 -0.30
N THR A 37 24.25 -7.59 0.40
CA THR A 37 23.43 -7.60 1.62
C THR A 37 24.29 -7.58 2.87
N PHE A 38 23.87 -6.74 3.81
CA PHE A 38 24.43 -6.64 5.14
C PHE A 38 23.33 -6.89 6.16
N ILE A 39 23.54 -7.84 7.09
CA ILE A 39 22.59 -8.18 8.16
C ILE A 39 23.28 -7.94 9.48
N THR A 40 22.67 -7.09 10.33
CA THR A 40 23.09 -6.92 11.71
C THR A 40 22.02 -7.49 12.63
N THR A 41 22.42 -8.41 13.50
CA THR A 41 21.57 -9.01 14.53
C THR A 41 21.87 -8.38 15.88
N PHE A 42 20.83 -7.91 16.56
CA PHE A 42 20.88 -7.33 17.90
C PHE A 42 20.12 -8.23 18.88
N ASN A 43 20.53 -8.22 20.14
CA ASN A 43 19.75 -8.82 21.24
C ASN A 43 18.58 -7.91 21.67
N GLU A 44 17.83 -8.33 22.69
CA GLU A 44 16.71 -7.57 23.27
C GLU A 44 17.13 -6.20 23.82
N ASN A 45 18.41 -6.04 24.22
CA ASN A 45 18.99 -4.82 24.76
C ASN A 45 19.56 -3.88 23.68
N TYR A 46 19.35 -4.20 22.40
CA TYR A 46 19.91 -3.47 21.25
C TYR A 46 21.44 -3.52 21.16
N GLU A 47 22.09 -4.53 21.72
CA GLU A 47 23.52 -4.77 21.55
C GLU A 47 23.75 -5.63 20.32
N PRO A 48 24.72 -5.30 19.44
CA PRO A 48 24.99 -6.07 18.25
C PRO A 48 25.70 -7.39 18.65
N ILE A 49 25.13 -8.51 18.22
CA ILE A 49 25.69 -9.86 18.46
C ILE A 49 26.36 -10.43 17.22
N ARG A 50 25.86 -10.10 16.04
CA ARG A 50 26.37 -10.69 14.79
C ARG A 50 26.18 -9.75 13.63
N ASN A 51 27.17 -9.72 12.73
CA ASN A 51 27.08 -9.08 11.43
C ASN A 51 27.37 -10.12 10.35
N ILE A 52 26.53 -10.12 9.30
CA ILE A 52 26.68 -11.02 8.15
C ILE A 52 26.74 -10.17 6.89
N LYS A 53 27.75 -10.39 6.05
CA LYS A 53 27.87 -9.77 4.74
C LYS A 53 27.91 -10.84 3.67
N SER A 54 27.09 -10.66 2.62
CA SER A 54 27.11 -11.52 1.44
C SER A 54 26.62 -10.76 0.21
N ASN A 55 27.12 -11.16 -0.94
CA ASN A 55 26.68 -10.61 -2.23
C ASN A 55 25.51 -11.40 -2.82
N LYS A 56 25.14 -12.56 -2.23
CA LYS A 56 24.14 -13.44 -2.79
C LYS A 56 23.37 -14.20 -1.72
N ILE A 57 22.08 -13.84 -1.54
CA ILE A 57 21.19 -14.48 -0.56
C ILE A 57 19.91 -14.94 -1.26
N ASN A 58 19.62 -16.24 -1.17
CA ASN A 58 18.36 -16.78 -1.65
C ASN A 58 17.26 -16.60 -0.60
N ILE A 59 16.20 -15.88 -0.97
CA ILE A 59 15.08 -15.51 -0.10
C ILE A 59 13.77 -16.18 -0.51
N THR A 60 13.82 -17.26 -1.26
CA THR A 60 12.62 -17.94 -1.77
C THR A 60 11.74 -18.51 -0.65
N SER A 61 12.37 -19.00 0.42
CA SER A 61 11.72 -19.51 1.63
C SER A 61 11.95 -18.60 2.85
N ASN A 62 11.35 -18.94 3.99
CA ASN A 62 11.61 -18.25 5.25
C ASN A 62 12.97 -18.60 5.85
N THR A 63 13.59 -19.71 5.41
CA THR A 63 15.00 -20.02 5.67
C THR A 63 15.81 -19.47 4.51
N TRP A 64 16.53 -18.39 4.73
CA TRP A 64 17.39 -17.78 3.72
C TRP A 64 18.70 -18.54 3.61
N LEU A 65 19.12 -18.80 2.39
CA LEU A 65 20.42 -19.41 2.12
C LEU A 65 21.40 -18.33 1.70
N ILE A 66 22.36 -18.04 2.57
CA ILE A 66 23.38 -17.01 2.37
C ILE A 66 24.63 -17.68 1.81
N TYR A 67 24.99 -17.32 0.59
CA TYR A 67 26.18 -17.87 -0.08
C TYR A 67 27.39 -16.99 0.18
N ASP A 68 28.56 -17.61 0.35
CA ASP A 68 29.85 -16.95 0.58
C ASP A 68 29.76 -15.88 1.68
N ALA A 69 29.18 -16.26 2.82
CA ALA A 69 28.93 -15.38 3.94
C ALA A 69 30.21 -15.05 4.70
N SER A 70 30.47 -13.76 4.92
CA SER A 70 31.43 -13.29 5.94
C SER A 70 30.63 -12.99 7.22
N VAL A 71 30.77 -13.84 8.22
CA VAL A 71 30.11 -13.73 9.52
C VAL A 71 31.09 -13.16 10.54
N PHE A 72 30.70 -12.07 11.21
CA PHE A 72 31.44 -11.43 12.30
C PHE A 72 30.65 -11.64 13.58
N GLU A 73 31.20 -12.41 14.51
CA GLU A 73 30.62 -12.76 15.80
C GLU A 73 31.75 -12.84 16.84
N ASP A 74 31.56 -12.31 18.03
CA ASP A 74 32.54 -12.29 19.13
C ASP A 74 33.94 -11.76 18.73
N ASN A 75 33.98 -10.71 17.89
CA ASN A 75 35.22 -10.13 17.32
C ASN A 75 36.00 -11.06 16.38
N GLU A 76 35.46 -12.21 16.04
CA GLU A 76 36.04 -13.13 15.05
C GLU A 76 35.33 -13.01 13.70
N LYS A 77 36.12 -13.08 12.63
CA LYS A 77 35.61 -13.19 11.26
C LYS A 77 35.66 -14.63 10.79
N LYS A 78 34.52 -15.19 10.41
CA LYS A 78 34.42 -16.52 9.82
C LYS A 78 33.84 -16.39 8.41
N ASN A 79 34.49 -17.00 7.40
CA ASN A 79 33.92 -17.12 6.07
C ASN A 79 33.29 -18.50 5.93
N VAL A 80 32.00 -18.53 5.53
CA VAL A 80 31.22 -19.75 5.42
C VAL A 80 30.61 -19.82 4.02
N ASN A 81 30.79 -20.91 3.32
CA ASN A 81 30.27 -21.08 1.94
C ASN A 81 28.75 -21.06 1.88
N LEU A 82 28.07 -21.57 2.93
CA LEU A 82 26.63 -21.58 3.03
C LEU A 82 26.23 -21.36 4.48
N PHE A 83 25.41 -20.32 4.75
CA PHE A 83 24.89 -20.01 6.06
C PHE A 83 23.36 -19.96 5.98
N GLU A 84 22.67 -20.66 6.88
CA GLU A 84 21.21 -20.62 6.98
C GLU A 84 20.77 -19.53 7.96
N PHE A 85 19.86 -18.67 7.50
CA PHE A 85 19.33 -17.57 8.29
C PHE A 85 17.80 -17.63 8.31
N GLN A 86 17.21 -17.68 9.50
CA GLN A 86 15.76 -17.68 9.67
C GLN A 86 15.22 -16.26 9.59
N SER A 87 14.18 -16.06 8.77
CA SER A 87 13.51 -14.78 8.61
C SER A 87 11.99 -14.97 8.51
N ASN A 88 11.23 -13.98 9.00
CA ASN A 88 9.79 -13.92 8.76
C ASN A 88 9.45 -13.44 7.34
N PHE A 89 10.44 -12.98 6.60
CA PHE A 89 10.29 -12.53 5.23
C PHE A 89 10.75 -13.59 4.24
N ASN A 90 10.01 -13.73 3.17
CA ASN A 90 10.37 -14.48 1.98
C ASN A 90 10.15 -13.61 0.74
N LEU A 91 10.56 -14.08 -0.43
CA LEU A 91 10.44 -13.35 -1.68
C LEU A 91 9.01 -12.88 -1.96
N LYS A 92 8.00 -13.73 -1.72
CA LYS A 92 6.58 -13.40 -1.95
C LYS A 92 6.14 -12.25 -1.04
N ARG A 93 6.49 -12.31 0.25
CA ARG A 93 6.20 -11.25 1.23
C ARG A 93 6.89 -9.94 0.88
N ILE A 94 8.18 -9.99 0.57
CA ILE A 94 8.93 -8.78 0.19
C ILE A 94 8.30 -8.15 -1.05
N LYS A 95 8.05 -8.92 -2.11
CA LYS A 95 7.41 -8.41 -3.33
C LYS A 95 6.01 -7.83 -3.06
N SER A 96 5.22 -8.43 -2.18
CA SER A 96 3.87 -7.94 -1.86
C SER A 96 3.89 -6.61 -1.12
N LEU A 97 4.88 -6.37 -0.24
CA LEU A 97 5.04 -5.11 0.49
C LEU A 97 5.32 -3.91 -0.44
N PHE A 98 5.90 -4.16 -1.61
CA PHE A 98 6.27 -3.13 -2.59
C PHE A 98 5.37 -3.14 -3.84
N SER A 99 4.31 -3.95 -3.85
CA SER A 99 3.35 -3.96 -4.94
C SER A 99 2.50 -2.70 -4.94
N ASN A 100 2.19 -2.20 -6.13
CA ASN A 100 1.19 -1.14 -6.25
C ASN A 100 -0.19 -1.70 -5.89
N LEU A 101 -0.78 -1.22 -4.80
CA LEU A 101 -2.07 -1.71 -4.29
C LEU A 101 -3.19 -1.64 -5.34
N SER A 102 -3.15 -0.64 -6.23
CA SER A 102 -4.17 -0.47 -7.27
C SER A 102 -4.09 -1.50 -8.39
N SER A 103 -2.98 -2.23 -8.52
CA SER A 103 -2.79 -3.28 -9.53
C SER A 103 -3.06 -4.69 -8.99
N LEU A 104 -3.33 -4.82 -7.69
CA LEU A 104 -3.61 -6.10 -7.05
C LEU A 104 -5.09 -6.49 -7.20
N SER A 105 -5.34 -7.78 -7.41
CA SER A 105 -6.69 -8.35 -7.35
C SER A 105 -7.21 -8.37 -5.91
N ILE A 106 -8.54 -8.53 -5.73
CA ILE A 106 -9.17 -8.62 -4.40
C ILE A 106 -8.52 -9.72 -3.56
N PHE A 107 -8.27 -10.90 -4.13
CA PHE A 107 -7.64 -12.02 -3.42
C PHE A 107 -6.21 -11.71 -2.98
N GLN A 108 -5.43 -11.04 -3.84
CA GLN A 108 -4.07 -10.60 -3.50
C GLN A 108 -4.06 -9.52 -2.41
N LEU A 109 -5.06 -8.62 -2.41
CA LEU A 109 -5.22 -7.62 -1.35
C LEU A 109 -5.58 -8.26 -0.01
N LEU A 110 -6.43 -9.29 0.01
CA LEU A 110 -6.76 -10.02 1.22
C LEU A 110 -5.53 -10.76 1.78
N ASP A 111 -4.77 -11.46 0.92
CA ASP A 111 -3.52 -12.13 1.30
C ASP A 111 -2.48 -11.10 1.83
N LEU A 112 -2.38 -9.94 1.18
CA LEU A 112 -1.52 -8.84 1.63
C LEU A 112 -1.95 -8.29 2.99
N ARG A 113 -3.26 -8.11 3.22
CA ARG A 113 -3.82 -7.65 4.48
C ARG A 113 -3.44 -8.59 5.63
N ASP A 114 -3.55 -9.90 5.41
CA ASP A 114 -3.21 -10.91 6.43
C ASP A 114 -1.70 -10.94 6.69
N ASN A 115 -0.88 -10.78 5.64
CA ASN A 115 0.56 -10.62 5.79
C ASN A 115 0.93 -9.37 6.59
N TYR A 116 0.27 -8.22 6.35
CA TYR A 116 0.49 -6.98 7.08
C TYR A 116 0.13 -7.14 8.56
N LYS A 117 -1.02 -7.78 8.86
CA LYS A 117 -1.42 -8.09 10.24
C LYS A 117 -0.39 -8.96 10.95
N ALA A 118 0.08 -10.05 10.30
CA ALA A 118 1.08 -10.93 10.89
C ALA A 118 2.42 -10.24 11.21
N LEU A 119 2.73 -9.17 10.47
CA LEU A 119 3.94 -8.37 10.63
C LEU A 119 3.73 -7.11 11.50
N ASN A 120 2.53 -6.92 12.07
CA ASN A 120 2.14 -5.69 12.79
C ASN A 120 2.32 -4.40 11.95
N TYR A 121 2.13 -4.48 10.61
CA TYR A 121 2.04 -3.30 9.74
C TYR A 121 0.67 -2.67 9.80
N SER A 122 0.61 -1.37 9.48
CA SER A 122 -0.67 -0.70 9.25
C SER A 122 -1.38 -1.32 8.04
N ILE A 123 -2.62 -1.78 8.26
CA ILE A 123 -3.50 -2.35 7.23
C ILE A 123 -4.37 -1.29 6.57
N VAL A 124 -4.28 -0.03 7.01
CA VAL A 124 -5.20 1.05 6.63
C VAL A 124 -5.23 1.28 5.12
N GLU A 125 -4.06 1.33 4.48
CA GLU A 125 -3.99 1.51 3.02
C GLU A 125 -4.64 0.36 2.25
N VAL A 126 -4.42 -0.88 2.70
CA VAL A 126 -5.01 -2.08 2.09
C VAL A 126 -6.52 -2.09 2.28
N ASP A 127 -7.00 -1.76 3.48
CA ASP A 127 -8.41 -1.67 3.80
C ASP A 127 -9.11 -0.54 3.01
N ILE A 128 -8.46 0.60 2.82
CA ILE A 128 -8.95 1.66 1.94
C ILE A 128 -9.08 1.16 0.50
N GLN A 129 -8.07 0.46 -0.01
CA GLN A 129 -8.11 -0.05 -1.39
C GLN A 129 -9.20 -1.11 -1.58
N LEU A 130 -9.37 -2.03 -0.63
CA LEU A 130 -10.47 -3.01 -0.64
C LEU A 130 -11.84 -2.33 -0.67
N ASN A 131 -12.06 -1.39 0.25
CA ASN A 131 -13.34 -0.66 0.31
C ASN A 131 -13.59 0.18 -0.94
N LYS A 132 -12.56 0.76 -1.57
CA LYS A 132 -12.68 1.46 -2.86
C LYS A 132 -13.21 0.54 -3.95
N ILE A 133 -12.71 -0.69 -4.04
CA ILE A 133 -13.18 -1.65 -5.05
C ILE A 133 -14.68 -1.91 -4.86
N PHE A 134 -15.15 -2.06 -3.63
CA PHE A 134 -16.57 -2.29 -3.35
C PHE A 134 -17.45 -1.04 -3.56
N THR A 135 -16.93 0.15 -3.26
CA THR A 135 -17.69 1.40 -3.41
C THR A 135 -17.65 1.97 -4.83
N TYR A 136 -16.71 1.53 -5.66
CA TYR A 136 -16.54 2.03 -7.02
C TYR A 136 -17.77 1.87 -7.93
N PRO A 137 -18.50 0.73 -7.94
CA PRO A 137 -19.74 0.61 -8.71
C PRO A 137 -20.82 1.62 -8.28
N ILE A 138 -20.93 1.87 -6.96
CA ILE A 138 -21.88 2.87 -6.41
C ILE A 138 -21.49 4.27 -6.88
N TYR A 139 -20.19 4.59 -6.84
CA TYR A 139 -19.66 5.84 -7.34
C TYR A 139 -20.00 6.05 -8.83
N LEU A 140 -19.81 5.05 -9.67
CA LEU A 140 -20.13 5.12 -11.09
C LEU A 140 -21.63 5.34 -11.33
N MET A 141 -22.50 4.66 -10.56
CA MET A 141 -23.95 4.86 -10.62
C MET A 141 -24.31 6.30 -10.27
N LEU A 142 -23.78 6.83 -9.18
CA LEU A 142 -24.06 8.21 -8.74
C LEU A 142 -23.54 9.25 -9.74
N MET A 143 -22.37 9.02 -10.33
CA MET A 143 -21.83 9.90 -11.39
C MET A 143 -22.66 9.85 -12.67
N THR A 144 -23.21 8.69 -13.03
CA THR A 144 -24.13 8.57 -14.18
C THR A 144 -25.43 9.34 -13.95
N ILE A 145 -26.02 9.23 -12.74
CA ILE A 145 -27.20 10.01 -12.37
C ILE A 145 -26.88 11.51 -12.43
N PHE A 146 -25.76 11.93 -11.85
CA PHE A 146 -25.32 13.32 -11.85
C PHE A 146 -25.16 13.88 -13.27
N SER A 147 -24.50 13.13 -14.16
CA SER A 147 -24.33 13.51 -15.57
C SER A 147 -25.66 13.60 -16.31
N SER A 148 -26.57 12.67 -16.04
CA SER A 148 -27.92 12.67 -16.63
C SER A 148 -28.71 13.90 -16.20
N ILE A 149 -28.64 14.26 -14.92
CA ILE A 149 -29.28 15.46 -14.39
C ILE A 149 -28.76 16.73 -15.10
N ILE A 150 -27.45 16.87 -15.25
CA ILE A 150 -26.84 18.01 -15.98
C ILE A 150 -27.31 18.03 -17.42
N MET A 151 -27.35 16.88 -18.10
CA MET A 151 -27.68 16.81 -19.52
C MET A 151 -29.16 17.13 -19.78
N PHE A 152 -30.08 16.64 -18.96
CA PHE A 152 -31.53 16.79 -19.18
C PHE A 152 -32.14 18.03 -18.55
N ASN A 153 -31.59 18.54 -17.44
CA ASN A 153 -32.19 19.67 -16.71
C ASN A 153 -31.90 21.05 -17.31
N THR A 154 -31.16 21.16 -18.36
CA THR A 154 -30.72 22.48 -18.80
C THR A 154 -31.58 23.07 -19.91
N LYS A 155 -32.82 23.46 -19.58
CA LYS A 155 -33.59 24.41 -20.40
C LYS A 155 -32.89 25.78 -20.52
N ARG A 156 -31.99 26.14 -19.55
CA ARG A 156 -31.19 27.37 -19.52
C ARG A 156 -30.04 27.41 -20.52
N PHE A 157 -29.44 26.26 -20.83
CA PHE A 157 -28.27 26.21 -21.68
C PHE A 157 -28.63 25.60 -23.03
N LYS A 158 -28.73 26.43 -24.06
CA LYS A 158 -29.09 26.00 -25.43
C LYS A 158 -27.99 25.17 -26.10
N SER A 159 -26.73 25.32 -25.69
CA SER A 159 -25.59 24.61 -26.32
C SER A 159 -25.24 23.32 -25.57
N SER A 160 -25.20 22.19 -26.28
CA SER A 160 -24.73 20.90 -25.78
C SER A 160 -23.28 20.96 -25.29
N THR A 161 -22.43 21.72 -25.98
CA THR A 161 -21.01 21.89 -25.62
C THR A 161 -20.87 22.51 -24.23
N PHE A 162 -21.70 23.50 -23.88
CA PHE A 162 -21.62 24.14 -22.58
C PHE A 162 -22.01 23.18 -21.44
N LYS A 163 -22.96 22.27 -21.69
CA LYS A 163 -23.33 21.21 -20.72
C LYS A 163 -22.18 20.26 -20.46
N ILE A 164 -21.43 19.88 -21.49
CA ILE A 164 -20.26 19.03 -21.38
C ILE A 164 -19.18 19.72 -20.54
N VAL A 165 -18.91 21.01 -20.81
CA VAL A 165 -17.92 21.79 -20.03
C VAL A 165 -18.28 21.84 -18.55
N ILE A 166 -19.56 22.09 -18.23
CA ILE A 166 -20.05 22.08 -16.84
C ILE A 166 -19.86 20.68 -16.21
N GLY A 167 -20.21 19.61 -16.93
CA GLY A 167 -20.03 18.24 -16.44
C GLY A 167 -18.59 17.93 -16.14
N LEU A 168 -17.67 18.30 -17.02
CA LEU A 168 -16.21 18.15 -16.81
C LEU A 168 -15.73 18.94 -15.62
N PHE A 169 -16.16 20.21 -15.47
CA PHE A 169 -15.78 21.03 -14.34
C PHE A 169 -16.20 20.41 -12.99
N PHE A 170 -17.44 19.96 -12.89
CA PHE A 170 -17.91 19.28 -11.66
C PHE A 170 -17.22 17.94 -11.44
N SER A 171 -16.92 17.17 -12.48
CA SER A 171 -16.18 15.88 -12.31
C SER A 171 -14.80 16.10 -11.73
N VAL A 172 -14.10 17.18 -12.11
CA VAL A 172 -12.81 17.55 -11.53
C VAL A 172 -12.95 17.91 -10.05
N ILE A 173 -13.96 18.69 -9.68
CA ILE A 173 -14.23 19.03 -8.27
C ILE A 173 -14.48 17.77 -7.44
N ILE A 174 -15.35 16.87 -7.92
CA ILE A 174 -15.66 15.61 -7.24
C ILE A 174 -14.41 14.73 -7.08
N TYR A 175 -13.56 14.69 -8.12
CA TYR A 175 -12.28 13.99 -8.05
C TYR A 175 -11.38 14.54 -6.94
N TYR A 176 -11.22 15.87 -6.86
CA TYR A 176 -10.40 16.48 -5.81
C TYR A 176 -10.97 16.27 -4.41
N ILE A 177 -12.30 16.35 -4.23
CA ILE A 177 -12.96 16.03 -2.96
C ILE A 177 -12.66 14.57 -2.58
N SER A 178 -12.84 13.63 -3.50
CA SER A 178 -12.57 12.21 -3.27
C SER A 178 -11.10 11.95 -2.90
N ASN A 179 -10.17 12.62 -3.61
CA ASN A 179 -8.74 12.49 -3.34
C ASN A 179 -8.36 13.08 -1.98
N PHE A 180 -8.94 14.21 -1.60
CA PHE A 180 -8.73 14.83 -0.29
C PHE A 180 -9.10 13.89 0.86
N PHE A 181 -10.32 13.33 0.84
CA PHE A 181 -10.77 12.37 1.85
C PHE A 181 -9.90 11.12 1.88
N ASN A 182 -9.46 10.66 0.73
CA ASN A 182 -8.58 9.52 0.59
C ASN A 182 -7.19 9.73 1.25
N VAL A 183 -6.58 10.89 1.01
CA VAL A 183 -5.31 11.26 1.65
C VAL A 183 -5.48 11.37 3.16
N MET A 184 -6.56 11.99 3.64
CA MET A 184 -6.87 12.11 5.06
C MET A 184 -7.09 10.75 5.73
N GLY A 185 -7.70 9.78 5.02
CA GLY A 185 -7.85 8.40 5.49
C GLY A 185 -6.53 7.66 5.55
N ASN A 186 -5.69 7.74 4.49
CA ASN A 186 -4.38 7.09 4.45
C ASN A 186 -3.43 7.60 5.55
N THR A 187 -3.56 8.87 5.93
CA THR A 187 -2.78 9.47 7.03
C THR A 187 -3.41 9.25 8.42
N GLU A 188 -4.45 8.42 8.51
CA GLU A 188 -5.17 8.10 9.77
C GLU A 188 -5.73 9.33 10.50
N ARG A 189 -5.86 10.48 9.82
CA ARG A 189 -6.43 11.71 10.40
C ARG A 189 -7.94 11.65 10.58
N ILE A 190 -8.61 10.82 9.78
CA ILE A 190 -10.04 10.56 9.86
C ILE A 190 -10.30 9.05 9.84
N PRO A 191 -11.40 8.58 10.47
CA PRO A 191 -11.77 7.17 10.40
C PRO A 191 -11.94 6.69 8.96
N LEU A 192 -11.51 5.47 8.69
CA LEU A 192 -11.55 4.83 7.36
C LEU A 192 -12.94 4.90 6.71
N LEU A 193 -14.00 4.63 7.47
CA LEU A 193 -15.37 4.71 6.97
C LEU A 193 -15.72 6.12 6.49
N VAL A 194 -15.33 7.15 7.25
CA VAL A 194 -15.57 8.55 6.86
C VAL A 194 -14.80 8.88 5.58
N ALA A 195 -13.54 8.44 5.48
CA ALA A 195 -12.72 8.70 4.29
C ALA A 195 -13.36 8.16 3.00
N ILE A 196 -13.99 6.99 3.07
CA ILE A 196 -14.54 6.30 1.90
C ILE A 196 -15.96 6.77 1.58
N TRP A 197 -16.82 6.92 2.61
CA TRP A 197 -18.24 7.20 2.40
C TRP A 197 -18.55 8.69 2.24
N SER A 198 -17.71 9.63 2.75
CA SER A 198 -17.97 11.06 2.63
C SER A 198 -18.15 11.55 1.19
N PRO A 199 -17.29 11.19 0.22
CA PRO A 199 -17.47 11.61 -1.17
C PRO A 199 -18.76 11.06 -1.80
N LEU A 200 -19.14 9.83 -1.44
CA LEU A 200 -20.39 9.21 -1.90
C LEU A 200 -21.61 9.91 -1.34
N LEU A 201 -21.61 10.20 -0.03
CA LEU A 201 -22.67 10.95 0.63
C LEU A 201 -22.84 12.35 0.03
N PHE A 202 -21.71 13.02 -0.25
CA PHE A 202 -21.75 14.32 -0.94
C PHE A 202 -22.44 14.21 -2.31
N LEU A 203 -22.11 13.19 -3.11
CA LEU A 203 -22.77 12.94 -4.40
C LEU A 203 -24.26 12.60 -4.26
N ILE A 204 -24.63 11.78 -3.27
CA ILE A 204 -26.02 11.43 -3.01
C ILE A 204 -26.84 12.69 -2.68
N ILE A 205 -26.33 13.52 -1.75
CA ILE A 205 -27.00 14.76 -1.35
C ILE A 205 -27.13 15.71 -2.56
N THR A 206 -26.05 15.90 -3.31
CA THR A 206 -26.04 16.76 -4.50
C THR A 206 -27.05 16.28 -5.55
N ASN A 207 -27.06 15.00 -5.88
CA ASN A 207 -28.03 14.42 -6.80
C ASN A 207 -29.46 14.57 -6.32
N SER A 208 -29.72 14.31 -5.03
CA SER A 208 -31.06 14.43 -4.45
C SER A 208 -31.57 15.87 -4.51
N LEU A 209 -30.75 16.84 -4.11
CA LEU A 209 -31.10 18.26 -4.18
C LEU A 209 -31.38 18.72 -5.63
N MET A 210 -30.57 18.25 -6.57
CA MET A 210 -30.78 18.58 -7.99
C MET A 210 -32.08 17.96 -8.53
N LEU A 211 -32.39 16.71 -8.17
CA LEU A 211 -33.63 16.03 -8.57
C LEU A 211 -34.87 16.69 -8.01
N ILE A 212 -34.89 17.06 -6.70
CA ILE A 212 -36.00 17.79 -6.06
C ILE A 212 -36.27 19.10 -6.81
N ARG A 213 -35.21 19.86 -7.09
CA ARG A 213 -35.32 21.15 -7.78
C ARG A 213 -35.81 21.03 -9.23
N ILE A 214 -35.65 19.87 -9.86
CA ILE A 214 -36.23 19.61 -11.18
C ILE A 214 -37.70 19.30 -11.10
N ASN A 215 -38.11 18.55 -10.07
CA ASN A 215 -39.49 18.11 -9.92
C ASN A 215 -40.45 19.23 -9.44
N GLU A 216 -39.92 20.28 -8.81
CA GLU A 216 -40.66 21.47 -8.38
C GLU A 216 -40.87 22.50 -9.51
N LYS A 217 -40.36 22.25 -10.73
CA LYS A 217 -40.52 23.09 -11.92
C LYS A 217 -41.39 22.43 -12.98
#